data_d2f490540f90fba3ec79092323c30d49
#
_entry.id   d2f490540f90fba3ec79092323c30d49
#
_cell.length_a   1.000
_cell.length_b   1.000
_cell.length_c   1.000
_cell.angle_alpha   90.00
_cell.angle_beta   90.00
_cell.angle_gamma   90.00
#
_symmetry.space_group_name_H-M   'P 1'
#
loop_
_entity.id
_entity.type
_entity.pdbx_description
1 polymer ?
#
loop_
_entity_poly.entity_id
_entity_poly.type
_entity_poly.pdbx_seq_one_letter_code
_entity_poly.pdbx_strand_id
1 'polypeptide(L)'
;VTSGAERTTANAAWTMTGINLDKIASLKIGDIVVTDFTGKTPGTIELTCPDLPDGEYVMTCTMADGTSVTFYAGDEIVEQVTVTVSSEQTLWSGHHYVSWDLPDGDPNKTFSLGKDVFASIKAGAVLSIHYSIEPGDVYHQIQPTTGWWTAFPGVAKEDVSADGVMDITLTQEILDMIQAEDGFLCTGHGYYVDLVTLK
;
A
#
# COMPACT_ATOMS: atom_id res chain seq x y z
N VAL A 1 0.13 17.69 -15.96
CA VAL A 1 0.29 16.32 -15.41
C VAL A 1 -1.08 15.64 -15.44
N THR A 2 -1.15 14.42 -15.95
CA THR A 2 -2.42 13.68 -16.11
C THR A 2 -2.55 12.49 -15.17
N SER A 3 -1.46 11.99 -14.65
CA SER A 3 -1.46 10.91 -13.63
C SER A 3 -0.11 10.77 -12.94
N GLY A 4 -0.07 9.99 -11.86
CA GLY A 4 1.13 9.70 -11.07
C GLY A 4 1.51 10.78 -10.06
N ALA A 5 0.65 11.78 -9.86
CA ALA A 5 0.91 12.88 -8.95
C ALA A 5 0.26 12.69 -7.56
N GLU A 6 -0.54 11.66 -7.39
CA GLU A 6 -1.42 11.51 -6.22
C GLU A 6 -0.70 10.88 -5.02
N ARG A 7 0.27 10.00 -5.30
CA ARG A 7 0.96 9.24 -4.25
C ARG A 7 2.41 8.92 -4.63
N THR A 8 3.29 8.93 -3.63
CA THR A 8 4.69 8.52 -3.76
C THR A 8 5.24 8.03 -2.41
N THR A 9 6.47 7.53 -2.42
CA THR A 9 7.21 7.14 -1.22
C THR A 9 8.51 7.96 -1.14
N ALA A 10 8.87 8.42 0.05
CA ALA A 10 10.12 9.15 0.28
C ALA A 10 11.33 8.35 -0.24
N ASN A 11 12.27 9.04 -0.87
CA ASN A 11 13.49 8.47 -1.47
C ASN A 11 13.26 7.41 -2.57
N ALA A 12 12.02 7.20 -3.03
CA ALA A 12 11.70 6.26 -4.10
C ALA A 12 11.69 6.94 -5.48
N ALA A 13 11.87 6.14 -6.53
CA ALA A 13 11.65 6.57 -7.89
C ALA A 13 10.17 6.94 -8.09
N TRP A 14 9.93 8.08 -8.70
CA TRP A 14 8.60 8.62 -8.91
C TRP A 14 8.40 9.04 -10.36
N THR A 15 7.35 8.56 -10.98
CA THR A 15 7.02 8.83 -12.37
C THR A 15 5.66 9.49 -12.49
N MET A 16 5.62 10.61 -13.21
CA MET A 16 4.38 11.28 -13.57
C MET A 16 4.21 11.30 -15.08
N THR A 17 2.98 11.20 -15.57
CA THR A 17 2.64 11.26 -17.00
C THR A 17 1.87 12.52 -17.32
N GLY A 18 1.91 12.95 -18.57
CA GLY A 18 1.24 14.17 -18.99
C GLY A 18 1.59 14.61 -20.42
N ILE A 19 1.51 15.91 -20.65
CA ILE A 19 1.80 16.54 -21.94
C ILE A 19 2.81 17.66 -21.72
N ASN A 20 3.83 17.77 -22.58
CA ASN A 20 4.90 18.78 -22.53
C ASN A 20 5.69 18.78 -21.22
N LEU A 21 5.86 17.60 -20.58
CA LEU A 21 6.55 17.47 -19.30
C LEU A 21 8.05 17.72 -19.41
N ASP A 22 8.64 17.62 -20.60
CA ASP A 22 10.02 17.99 -20.90
C ASP A 22 10.34 19.46 -20.58
N LYS A 23 9.34 20.32 -20.49
CA LYS A 23 9.45 21.76 -20.21
C LYS A 23 9.31 22.15 -18.74
N ILE A 24 9.04 21.19 -17.86
CA ILE A 24 9.01 21.45 -16.41
C ILE A 24 10.43 21.80 -15.93
N ALA A 25 10.57 22.95 -15.26
CA ALA A 25 11.82 23.40 -14.68
C ALA A 25 11.98 22.99 -13.21
N SER A 26 10.86 23.00 -12.47
CA SER A 26 10.88 22.62 -11.05
C SER A 26 9.53 22.03 -10.61
N LEU A 27 9.63 21.19 -9.59
CA LEU A 27 8.50 20.66 -8.83
C LEU A 27 8.67 21.09 -7.38
N LYS A 28 7.62 21.62 -6.77
CA LYS A 28 7.61 21.95 -5.34
C LYS A 28 6.62 21.02 -4.64
N ILE A 29 7.07 20.32 -3.59
CA ILE A 29 6.25 19.46 -2.74
C ILE A 29 6.41 19.91 -1.28
N GLY A 30 5.36 20.39 -0.67
CA GLY A 30 5.47 21.13 0.59
C GLY A 30 6.43 22.32 0.43
N ASP A 31 7.51 22.35 1.21
CA ASP A 31 8.53 23.39 1.14
C ASP A 31 9.77 23.00 0.33
N ILE A 32 9.86 21.75 -0.15
CA ILE A 32 11.01 21.25 -0.91
C ILE A 32 10.81 21.52 -2.40
N VAL A 33 11.86 22.10 -3.03
CA VAL A 33 11.92 22.32 -4.48
C VAL A 33 12.88 21.32 -5.10
N VAL A 34 12.38 20.56 -6.08
CA VAL A 34 13.12 19.58 -6.86
C VAL A 34 13.35 20.15 -8.27
N THR A 35 14.61 20.19 -8.69
CA THR A 35 15.05 20.62 -10.02
C THR A 35 15.76 19.51 -10.78
N ASP A 36 16.23 18.48 -10.07
CA ASP A 36 16.94 17.33 -10.64
C ASP A 36 15.95 16.23 -11.00
N PHE A 37 15.82 15.98 -12.29
CA PHE A 37 14.97 14.95 -12.84
C PHE A 37 15.84 13.81 -13.41
N THR A 38 15.53 12.57 -13.08
CA THR A 38 16.24 11.38 -13.58
C THR A 38 15.89 11.07 -15.03
N GLY A 39 14.70 11.53 -15.48
CA GLY A 39 14.27 11.44 -16.87
C GLY A 39 13.18 12.46 -17.19
N LYS A 40 13.24 13.04 -18.39
CA LYS A 40 12.19 13.89 -18.93
C LYS A 40 11.96 13.61 -20.41
N THR A 41 10.69 13.40 -20.75
CA THR A 41 10.19 13.32 -22.11
C THR A 41 8.94 14.20 -22.24
N PRO A 42 8.42 14.48 -23.44
CA PRO A 42 7.14 15.18 -23.56
C PRO A 42 5.97 14.50 -22.84
N GLY A 43 6.04 13.18 -22.65
CA GLY A 43 4.98 12.37 -22.01
C GLY A 43 5.22 11.97 -20.57
N THR A 44 6.47 12.04 -20.11
CA THR A 44 6.85 11.56 -18.76
C THR A 44 7.86 12.48 -18.10
N ILE A 45 7.80 12.54 -16.78
CA ILE A 45 8.84 13.10 -15.93
C ILE A 45 9.17 12.09 -14.83
N GLU A 46 10.45 11.83 -14.63
CA GLU A 46 10.96 10.88 -13.66
C GLU A 46 11.91 11.60 -12.70
N LEU A 47 11.74 11.33 -11.41
CA LEU A 47 12.54 11.93 -10.35
C LEU A 47 12.63 10.97 -9.16
N THR A 48 13.50 11.30 -8.20
CA THR A 48 13.45 10.69 -6.88
C THR A 48 12.63 11.60 -5.96
N CYS A 49 11.63 11.02 -5.28
CA CYS A 49 10.89 11.78 -4.27
C CYS A 49 11.84 12.27 -3.19
N PRO A 50 11.75 13.54 -2.74
CA PRO A 50 12.54 14.03 -1.62
C PRO A 50 12.31 13.20 -0.34
N ASP A 51 13.29 13.29 0.57
CA ASP A 51 13.17 12.70 1.91
C ASP A 51 12.17 13.52 2.74
N LEU A 52 10.90 13.11 2.66
CA LEU A 52 9.78 13.72 3.34
C LEU A 52 9.16 12.69 4.30
N PRO A 53 8.77 13.09 5.52
CA PRO A 53 7.94 12.26 6.39
C PRO A 53 6.64 11.84 5.70
N ASP A 54 6.06 10.73 6.16
CA ASP A 54 4.72 10.34 5.75
C ASP A 54 3.72 11.47 6.03
N GLY A 55 2.89 11.80 5.06
CA GLY A 55 1.95 12.91 5.17
C GLY A 55 1.37 13.36 3.83
N GLU A 56 0.48 14.35 3.92
CA GLU A 56 -0.11 14.99 2.76
C GLU A 56 0.58 16.34 2.50
N TYR A 57 0.97 16.56 1.25
CA TYR A 57 1.70 17.74 0.81
C TYR A 57 1.05 18.36 -0.41
N VAL A 58 0.98 19.69 -0.44
CA VAL A 58 0.62 20.40 -1.66
C VAL A 58 1.79 20.34 -2.65
N MET A 59 1.49 19.94 -3.87
CA MET A 59 2.46 19.92 -4.96
C MET A 59 2.08 20.88 -6.07
N THR A 60 3.07 21.62 -6.56
CA THR A 60 3.00 22.50 -7.73
C THR A 60 4.17 22.23 -8.66
N CYS A 61 3.99 22.48 -9.96
CA CYS A 61 5.08 22.46 -10.93
C CYS A 61 5.19 23.79 -11.65
N THR A 62 6.40 24.16 -12.06
CA THR A 62 6.68 25.39 -12.80
C THR A 62 7.47 25.06 -14.06
N MET A 63 7.10 25.70 -15.17
CA MET A 63 7.84 25.60 -16.44
C MET A 63 9.06 26.53 -16.46
N ALA A 64 9.95 26.33 -17.42
CA ALA A 64 11.15 27.15 -17.57
C ALA A 64 10.86 28.65 -17.84
N ASP A 65 9.70 29.00 -18.35
CA ASP A 65 9.25 30.37 -18.56
C ASP A 65 8.58 31.00 -17.32
N GLY A 66 8.53 30.26 -16.20
CA GLY A 66 7.92 30.71 -14.95
C GLY A 66 6.42 30.50 -14.87
N THR A 67 5.78 29.92 -15.88
CA THR A 67 4.34 29.62 -15.84
C THR A 67 4.08 28.37 -14.99
N SER A 68 2.89 28.34 -14.34
CA SER A 68 2.43 27.18 -13.57
C SER A 68 1.99 26.05 -14.51
N VAL A 69 2.26 24.82 -14.08
CA VAL A 69 1.78 23.60 -14.74
C VAL A 69 0.41 23.26 -14.16
N THR A 70 -0.50 22.82 -15.01
CA THR A 70 -1.81 22.33 -14.56
C THR A 70 -1.81 20.82 -14.35
N PHE A 71 -2.62 20.37 -13.40
CA PHE A 71 -2.89 18.97 -13.09
C PHE A 71 -4.32 18.61 -13.41
N TYR A 72 -4.58 17.33 -13.61
CA TYR A 72 -5.94 16.80 -13.69
C TYR A 72 -6.27 16.12 -12.36
N ALA A 73 -7.30 16.61 -11.69
CA ALA A 73 -7.88 16.03 -10.49
C ALA A 73 -9.29 15.53 -10.86
N GLY A 74 -9.38 14.26 -11.30
CA GLY A 74 -10.56 13.76 -11.98
C GLY A 74 -10.76 14.49 -13.32
N ASP A 75 -11.94 15.09 -13.52
CA ASP A 75 -12.27 15.87 -14.72
C ASP A 75 -11.94 17.38 -14.59
N GLU A 76 -11.44 17.81 -13.44
CA GLU A 76 -11.10 19.21 -13.19
C GLU A 76 -9.63 19.49 -13.48
N ILE A 77 -9.35 20.71 -13.96
CA ILE A 77 -7.98 21.22 -14.16
C ILE A 77 -7.65 22.14 -12.99
N VAL A 78 -6.58 21.84 -12.28
CA VAL A 78 -6.11 22.60 -11.11
C VAL A 78 -4.63 22.98 -11.24
N GLU A 79 -4.18 24.01 -10.53
CA GLU A 79 -2.76 24.44 -10.54
C GLU A 79 -1.90 23.71 -9.51
N GLN A 80 -2.54 23.00 -8.59
CA GLN A 80 -1.87 22.21 -7.55
C GLN A 80 -2.69 20.96 -7.22
N VAL A 81 -2.02 19.94 -6.70
CA VAL A 81 -2.66 18.73 -6.18
C VAL A 81 -2.12 18.42 -4.79
N THR A 82 -2.90 17.67 -4.00
CA THR A 82 -2.39 17.05 -2.79
C THR A 82 -1.74 15.73 -3.18
N VAL A 83 -0.50 15.53 -2.75
CA VAL A 83 0.22 14.27 -2.89
C VAL A 83 0.40 13.63 -1.51
N THR A 84 0.10 12.36 -1.40
CA THR A 84 0.38 11.57 -0.21
C THR A 84 1.78 10.95 -0.33
N VAL A 85 2.70 11.34 0.56
CA VAL A 85 3.98 10.66 0.75
C VAL A 85 3.75 9.60 1.82
N SER A 86 4.01 8.35 1.50
CA SER A 86 3.77 7.24 2.43
C SER A 86 4.80 6.14 2.23
N SER A 87 5.37 5.68 3.33
CA SER A 87 6.19 4.46 3.36
C SER A 87 5.34 3.19 3.27
N GLU A 88 4.02 3.31 3.45
CA GLU A 88 3.11 2.19 3.38
C GLU A 88 2.95 1.65 1.96
N GLN A 89 3.27 0.38 1.79
CA GLN A 89 3.13 -0.35 0.53
C GLN A 89 1.85 -1.19 0.55
N THR A 90 1.01 -1.08 -0.47
CA THR A 90 -0.11 -2.01 -0.66
C THR A 90 0.42 -3.33 -1.21
N LEU A 91 0.20 -4.42 -0.48
CA LEU A 91 0.53 -5.78 -0.89
C LEU A 91 -0.66 -6.44 -1.62
N TRP A 92 -1.87 -6.11 -1.20
CA TRP A 92 -3.10 -6.61 -1.81
C TRP A 92 -4.28 -5.68 -1.49
N SER A 93 -5.27 -5.61 -2.39
CA SER A 93 -6.54 -4.93 -2.18
C SER A 93 -7.68 -5.66 -2.88
N GLY A 94 -8.87 -5.70 -2.25
CA GLY A 94 -10.04 -6.38 -2.79
C GLY A 94 -11.15 -6.46 -1.73
N HIS A 95 -11.92 -7.54 -1.75
CA HIS A 95 -12.96 -7.85 -0.76
C HIS A 95 -13.12 -9.37 -0.74
N HIS A 96 -12.29 -10.06 0.07
CA HIS A 96 -12.18 -11.52 0.09
C HIS A 96 -12.75 -12.08 1.39
N TYR A 97 -13.87 -12.81 1.28
CA TYR A 97 -14.49 -13.46 2.43
C TYR A 97 -13.61 -14.57 2.99
N VAL A 98 -13.59 -14.73 4.32
CA VAL A 98 -12.83 -15.77 5.01
C VAL A 98 -13.70 -16.54 6.00
N SER A 99 -13.74 -17.86 5.84
CA SER A 99 -14.39 -18.74 6.80
C SER A 99 -13.78 -20.14 6.79
N TRP A 100 -13.15 -20.55 7.90
CA TRP A 100 -12.62 -21.90 8.08
C TRP A 100 -13.71 -22.99 8.17
N ASP A 101 -14.99 -22.62 8.34
CA ASP A 101 -16.13 -23.55 8.35
C ASP A 101 -16.50 -24.03 6.94
N LEU A 102 -15.92 -23.41 5.90
CA LEU A 102 -16.09 -23.84 4.51
C LEU A 102 -15.33 -25.14 4.22
N PRO A 103 -15.79 -25.94 3.25
CA PRO A 103 -15.15 -27.21 2.91
C PRO A 103 -13.72 -27.01 2.37
N ASP A 104 -12.92 -28.08 2.44
CA ASP A 104 -11.58 -28.07 1.86
C ASP A 104 -11.63 -27.81 0.35
N GLY A 105 -10.79 -26.89 -0.12
CA GLY A 105 -10.74 -26.46 -1.51
C GLY A 105 -11.67 -25.29 -1.85
N ASP A 106 -12.50 -24.82 -0.92
CA ASP A 106 -13.25 -23.59 -1.14
C ASP A 106 -12.26 -22.39 -1.12
N PRO A 107 -12.30 -21.51 -2.13
CA PRO A 107 -11.39 -20.36 -2.22
C PRO A 107 -11.55 -19.38 -1.06
N ASN A 108 -12.72 -19.34 -0.42
CA ASN A 108 -13.01 -18.46 0.70
C ASN A 108 -12.70 -19.10 2.07
N LYS A 109 -12.12 -20.31 2.09
CA LYS A 109 -11.69 -20.92 3.35
C LYS A 109 -10.59 -20.16 4.05
N THR A 110 -9.72 -19.55 3.27
CA THR A 110 -8.61 -18.69 3.74
C THR A 110 -8.33 -17.59 2.74
N PHE A 111 -7.77 -16.48 3.20
CA PHE A 111 -7.07 -15.53 2.35
C PHE A 111 -5.57 -15.86 2.39
N SER A 112 -4.84 -15.74 1.28
CA SER A 112 -3.42 -16.08 1.22
C SER A 112 -2.56 -15.06 0.49
N LEU A 113 -1.35 -14.86 1.00
CA LEU A 113 -0.24 -14.20 0.31
C LEU A 113 0.93 -15.19 0.20
N GLY A 114 1.41 -15.42 -1.03
CA GLY A 114 2.53 -16.33 -1.27
C GLY A 114 3.84 -15.82 -0.63
N LYS A 115 4.72 -16.73 -0.27
CA LYS A 115 6.01 -16.42 0.37
C LYS A 115 6.88 -15.43 -0.42
N ASP A 116 6.76 -15.40 -1.75
CA ASP A 116 7.53 -14.50 -2.61
C ASP A 116 7.23 -13.02 -2.34
N VAL A 117 6.00 -12.69 -1.87
CA VAL A 117 5.62 -11.34 -1.45
C VAL A 117 6.51 -10.87 -0.29
N PHE A 118 6.96 -11.78 0.56
CA PHE A 118 7.74 -11.49 1.76
C PHE A 118 9.25 -11.61 1.57
N ALA A 119 9.74 -12.00 0.38
CA ALA A 119 11.16 -12.32 0.14
C ALA A 119 12.12 -11.13 0.39
N SER A 120 11.67 -9.89 0.21
CA SER A 120 12.48 -8.68 0.42
C SER A 120 12.12 -7.89 1.68
N ILE A 121 11.12 -8.36 2.44
CA ILE A 121 10.65 -7.67 3.65
C ILE A 121 11.66 -7.91 4.78
N LYS A 122 11.94 -6.86 5.55
CA LYS A 122 12.87 -6.90 6.68
C LYS A 122 12.11 -7.02 7.99
N ALA A 123 12.76 -7.67 8.96
CA ALA A 123 12.24 -7.72 10.33
C ALA A 123 12.06 -6.31 10.90
N GLY A 124 10.94 -6.12 11.61
CA GLY A 124 10.50 -4.84 12.15
C GLY A 124 9.43 -4.14 11.31
N ALA A 125 9.21 -4.57 10.06
CA ALA A 125 8.08 -4.08 9.27
C ALA A 125 6.74 -4.46 9.92
N VAL A 126 5.72 -3.66 9.71
CA VAL A 126 4.36 -3.90 10.21
C VAL A 126 3.46 -4.25 9.03
N LEU A 127 2.88 -5.45 9.09
CA LEU A 127 1.84 -5.91 8.18
C LEU A 127 0.48 -5.52 8.76
N SER A 128 -0.28 -4.71 8.03
CA SER A 128 -1.62 -4.25 8.43
C SER A 128 -2.68 -4.94 7.58
N ILE A 129 -3.58 -5.68 8.21
CA ILE A 129 -4.70 -6.37 7.59
C ILE A 129 -5.96 -5.54 7.89
N HIS A 130 -6.47 -4.84 6.89
CA HIS A 130 -7.74 -4.13 6.98
C HIS A 130 -8.86 -5.12 6.68
N TYR A 131 -9.86 -5.15 7.53
CA TYR A 131 -10.96 -6.09 7.41
C TYR A 131 -12.30 -5.45 7.72
N SER A 132 -13.36 -6.01 7.12
CA SER A 132 -14.76 -5.76 7.46
C SER A 132 -15.42 -7.05 7.90
N ILE A 133 -16.40 -6.95 8.79
CA ILE A 133 -17.15 -8.13 9.27
C ILE A 133 -18.31 -8.47 8.32
N GLU A 134 -18.65 -9.77 8.20
CA GLU A 134 -19.88 -10.22 7.53
C GLU A 134 -21.05 -10.15 8.52
N PRO A 135 -22.00 -9.20 8.39
CA PRO A 135 -23.04 -8.99 9.39
C PRO A 135 -24.00 -10.17 9.55
N GLY A 136 -24.01 -11.09 8.58
CA GLY A 136 -24.88 -12.29 8.60
C GLY A 136 -24.33 -13.43 9.43
N ASP A 137 -23.06 -13.41 9.80
CA ASP A 137 -22.41 -14.47 10.54
C ASP A 137 -22.60 -14.35 12.06
N VAL A 138 -22.60 -15.51 12.72
CA VAL A 138 -22.92 -15.61 14.16
C VAL A 138 -21.78 -15.17 15.05
N TYR A 139 -20.54 -15.25 14.54
CA TYR A 139 -19.31 -14.84 15.21
C TYR A 139 -18.27 -14.42 14.20
N HIS A 140 -17.27 -13.65 14.63
CA HIS A 140 -16.20 -13.19 13.77
C HIS A 140 -14.86 -13.37 14.48
N GLN A 141 -13.94 -14.07 13.82
CA GLN A 141 -12.61 -14.35 14.35
C GLN A 141 -11.56 -14.20 13.26
N ILE A 142 -10.44 -13.59 13.59
CA ILE A 142 -9.28 -13.46 12.72
C ILE A 142 -8.10 -14.16 13.36
N GLN A 143 -7.44 -15.02 12.60
CA GLN A 143 -6.21 -15.68 13.02
C GLN A 143 -5.21 -15.73 11.85
N PRO A 144 -4.17 -14.90 11.86
CA PRO A 144 -3.05 -15.04 10.95
C PRO A 144 -2.23 -16.28 11.23
N THR A 145 -1.84 -17.00 10.17
CA THR A 145 -1.05 -18.23 10.25
C THR A 145 -0.09 -18.33 9.05
N THR A 146 0.83 -19.29 9.10
CA THR A 146 1.58 -19.72 7.90
C THR A 146 0.69 -20.45 6.91
N GLY A 147 1.21 -20.73 5.69
CA GLY A 147 0.55 -21.56 4.68
C GLY A 147 0.19 -22.97 5.18
N TRP A 148 0.82 -23.45 6.22
CA TRP A 148 0.53 -24.74 6.86
C TRP A 148 -0.36 -24.63 8.10
N TRP A 149 -1.01 -23.48 8.30
CA TRP A 149 -1.88 -23.21 9.45
C TRP A 149 -1.14 -23.16 10.81
N THR A 150 0.15 -22.97 10.82
CA THR A 150 0.93 -22.76 12.04
C THR A 150 0.73 -21.33 12.52
N ALA A 151 0.31 -21.16 13.77
CA ALA A 151 0.14 -19.85 14.39
C ALA A 151 1.49 -19.14 14.57
N PHE A 152 1.52 -17.83 14.32
CA PHE A 152 2.72 -17.03 14.52
C PHE A 152 2.99 -16.75 16.00
N PRO A 153 4.26 -16.77 16.43
CA PRO A 153 4.61 -16.43 17.80
C PRO A 153 4.23 -14.99 18.12
N GLY A 154 3.51 -14.81 19.22
CA GLY A 154 3.05 -13.48 19.69
C GLY A 154 1.85 -12.90 18.93
N VAL A 155 1.30 -13.59 17.93
CA VAL A 155 0.10 -13.18 17.21
C VAL A 155 -1.06 -14.06 17.66
N ALA A 156 -1.94 -13.47 18.45
CA ALA A 156 -3.11 -14.19 18.96
C ALA A 156 -4.25 -14.23 17.92
N LYS A 157 -5.11 -15.23 18.05
CA LYS A 157 -6.43 -15.19 17.44
C LYS A 157 -7.27 -14.12 18.14
N GLU A 158 -7.98 -13.31 17.38
CA GLU A 158 -8.81 -12.23 17.89
C GLU A 158 -10.28 -12.44 17.54
N ASP A 159 -11.17 -12.24 18.53
CA ASP A 159 -12.60 -12.07 18.31
C ASP A 159 -12.86 -10.60 17.97
N VAL A 160 -13.54 -10.35 16.85
CA VAL A 160 -13.80 -9.00 16.37
C VAL A 160 -15.31 -8.75 16.29
N SER A 161 -15.74 -7.50 16.46
CA SER A 161 -17.15 -7.11 16.49
C SER A 161 -17.49 -5.93 15.58
N ALA A 162 -16.51 -5.39 14.90
CA ALA A 162 -16.63 -4.29 13.94
C ALA A 162 -15.48 -4.36 12.93
N ASP A 163 -15.62 -3.63 11.83
CA ASP A 163 -14.56 -3.38 10.87
C ASP A 163 -13.33 -2.80 11.56
N GLY A 164 -12.14 -3.14 11.09
CA GLY A 164 -10.92 -2.72 11.75
C GLY A 164 -9.64 -3.01 11.00
N VAL A 165 -8.54 -2.91 11.71
CA VAL A 165 -7.19 -3.23 11.24
C VAL A 165 -6.48 -4.09 12.27
N MET A 166 -5.89 -5.19 11.82
CA MET A 166 -5.00 -6.01 12.63
C MET A 166 -3.57 -5.77 12.18
N ASP A 167 -2.74 -5.27 13.10
CA ASP A 167 -1.32 -5.01 12.85
C ASP A 167 -0.45 -6.13 13.39
N ILE A 168 0.49 -6.60 12.56
CA ILE A 168 1.44 -7.65 12.91
C ILE A 168 2.86 -7.14 12.68
N THR A 169 3.65 -7.02 13.74
CA THR A 169 5.08 -6.76 13.59
C THR A 169 5.77 -8.04 13.08
N LEU A 170 6.31 -7.98 11.88
CA LEU A 170 7.02 -9.09 11.25
C LEU A 170 8.41 -9.24 11.90
N THR A 171 8.52 -10.15 12.86
CA THR A 171 9.83 -10.53 13.42
C THR A 171 10.61 -11.39 12.43
N GLN A 172 11.92 -11.56 12.63
CA GLN A 172 12.70 -12.47 11.79
C GLN A 172 12.14 -13.90 11.86
N GLU A 173 11.71 -14.35 13.04
CA GLU A 173 11.10 -15.67 13.23
C GLU A 173 9.83 -15.84 12.40
N ILE A 174 8.95 -14.84 12.39
CA ILE A 174 7.72 -14.86 11.57
C ILE A 174 8.07 -14.91 10.08
N LEU A 175 9.03 -14.10 9.62
CA LEU A 175 9.47 -14.11 8.22
C LEU A 175 10.07 -15.46 7.82
N ASP A 176 10.88 -16.06 8.67
CA ASP A 176 11.47 -17.40 8.45
C ASP A 176 10.38 -18.48 8.35
N MET A 177 9.36 -18.42 9.22
CA MET A 177 8.20 -19.32 9.17
C MET A 177 7.39 -19.14 7.87
N ILE A 178 7.12 -17.90 7.44
CA ILE A 178 6.43 -17.62 6.17
C ILE A 178 7.19 -18.22 4.98
N GLN A 179 8.53 -18.11 4.96
CA GLN A 179 9.36 -18.69 3.91
C GLN A 179 9.36 -20.21 3.93
N ALA A 180 9.42 -20.83 5.12
CA ALA A 180 9.51 -22.27 5.30
C ALA A 180 8.17 -22.98 5.05
N GLU A 181 7.04 -22.34 5.35
CA GLU A 181 5.71 -22.94 5.39
C GLU A 181 4.72 -22.32 4.37
N ASP A 182 5.22 -22.05 3.16
CA ASP A 182 4.44 -21.68 1.97
C ASP A 182 3.64 -20.37 2.04
N GLY A 183 4.06 -19.41 2.86
CA GLY A 183 3.48 -18.08 2.85
C GLY A 183 2.64 -17.75 4.07
N PHE A 184 1.77 -16.78 3.90
CA PHE A 184 0.93 -16.18 4.93
C PHE A 184 -0.54 -16.44 4.64
N LEU A 185 -1.30 -16.81 5.66
CA LEU A 185 -2.76 -16.92 5.59
C LEU A 185 -3.43 -16.00 6.60
N CYS A 186 -4.56 -15.41 6.19
CA CYS A 186 -5.60 -15.02 7.12
C CYS A 186 -6.61 -16.16 7.19
N THR A 187 -6.77 -16.73 8.37
CA THR A 187 -7.75 -17.75 8.70
C THR A 187 -8.76 -17.20 9.71
N GLY A 188 -9.85 -17.91 9.96
CA GLY A 188 -10.88 -17.47 10.89
C GLY A 188 -12.27 -17.63 10.31
N HIS A 189 -13.22 -16.78 10.73
CA HIS A 189 -14.60 -16.87 10.29
C HIS A 189 -15.30 -15.52 10.28
N GLY A 190 -16.16 -15.32 9.26
CA GLY A 190 -17.16 -14.25 9.25
C GLY A 190 -16.61 -12.85 8.93
N TYR A 191 -15.51 -12.74 8.20
CA TYR A 191 -14.96 -11.43 7.82
C TYR A 191 -14.43 -11.42 6.39
N TYR A 192 -14.22 -10.23 5.87
CA TYR A 192 -13.56 -9.98 4.60
C TYR A 192 -12.18 -9.39 4.86
N VAL A 193 -11.18 -9.80 4.11
CA VAL A 193 -9.93 -9.05 3.95
C VAL A 193 -10.18 -8.04 2.84
N ASP A 194 -9.98 -6.76 3.12
CA ASP A 194 -10.23 -5.65 2.19
C ASP A 194 -8.95 -5.05 1.63
N LEU A 195 -7.91 -4.95 2.46
CA LEU A 195 -6.63 -4.39 2.10
C LEU A 195 -5.54 -4.99 2.98
N VAL A 196 -4.38 -5.27 2.39
CA VAL A 196 -3.17 -5.63 3.14
C VAL A 196 -2.06 -4.67 2.77
N THR A 197 -1.48 -4.02 3.77
CA THR A 197 -0.41 -3.05 3.60
C THR A 197 0.81 -3.41 4.45
N LEU A 198 1.95 -2.80 4.12
CA LEU A 198 3.23 -2.96 4.81
C LEU A 198 3.85 -1.59 5.08
N LYS A 199 4.32 -1.37 6.32
CA LYS A 199 5.10 -0.21 6.76
C LYS A 199 6.48 -0.61 7.24
#